data_3594d2dc5ff6ac6d405a37d3f6d9dda7
#
_entry.id   3594d2dc5ff6ac6d405a37d3f6d9dda7
#
_cell.length_a   1.000
_cell.length_b   1.000
_cell.length_c   1.000
_cell.angle_alpha   90.00
_cell.angle_beta   90.00
_cell.angle_gamma   90.00
#
_symmetry.space_group_name_H-M   'P 1'
#
loop_
_entity.id
_entity.type
_entity.pdbx_description
1 polymer ?
#
loop_
_entity_poly.entity_id
_entity_poly.type
_entity_poly.pdbx_seq_one_letter_code
_entity_poly.pdbx_strand_id
1 'polypeptide(L)'
;FNLESFLNTRHKNYSKKMSSPLTAENSCSRLSPHITFGTITIKSILRNISKYEDRNILENSSINSFKKRLAWHCHFIQKLYDEPRIEYENLHPLYNGLRENSFNYDYYTRWKNGTTGFPFLDACMRFLNTKGWLNFRMRAMVISFASYQLWLDWKITSKFLAKKFMDYC
;
A
#
# COMPACT_ATOMS: atom_id res chain seq x y z
N PHE A 1 -4.04 18.75 -9.20
CA PHE A 1 -4.48 19.06 -7.81
C PHE A 1 -3.72 18.24 -6.75
N ASN A 2 -3.78 16.89 -6.74
CA ASN A 2 -3.12 16.07 -5.69
C ASN A 2 -1.60 16.23 -5.63
N LEU A 3 -0.91 16.22 -6.77
CA LEU A 3 0.55 16.41 -6.82
C LEU A 3 0.93 17.82 -6.38
N GLU A 4 0.26 18.82 -6.89
CA GLU A 4 0.50 20.22 -6.56
C GLU A 4 0.27 20.53 -5.08
N SER A 5 -0.86 20.09 -4.52
CA SER A 5 -1.16 20.18 -3.09
C SER A 5 -0.10 19.44 -2.25
N PHE A 6 0.38 18.29 -2.72
CA PHE A 6 1.44 17.56 -2.03
C PHE A 6 2.75 18.34 -2.04
N LEU A 7 3.18 18.85 -3.20
CA LEU A 7 4.43 19.59 -3.34
C LEU A 7 4.40 20.95 -2.62
N ASN A 8 3.27 21.62 -2.56
CA ASN A 8 3.18 22.93 -1.93
C ASN A 8 3.06 22.86 -0.39
N THR A 9 2.37 21.84 0.16
CA THR A 9 2.02 21.83 1.59
C THR A 9 2.26 20.50 2.29
N ARG A 10 1.71 19.39 1.77
CA ARG A 10 1.63 18.12 2.50
C ARG A 10 2.97 17.39 2.64
N HIS A 11 3.91 17.63 1.76
CA HIS A 11 5.24 17.00 1.80
C HIS A 11 6.06 17.35 3.04
N LYS A 12 5.87 18.55 3.62
CA LYS A 12 6.71 19.11 4.71
C LYS A 12 6.94 18.15 5.89
N ASN A 13 5.93 17.33 6.21
CA ASN A 13 6.00 16.35 7.28
C ASN A 13 5.80 14.91 6.81
N TYR A 14 5.90 14.65 5.51
CA TYR A 14 5.60 13.36 4.91
C TYR A 14 6.39 12.22 5.56
N SER A 15 7.71 12.35 5.69
CA SER A 15 8.57 11.30 6.27
C SER A 15 8.18 10.90 7.69
N LYS A 16 7.70 11.86 8.50
CA LYS A 16 7.29 11.63 9.89
C LYS A 16 5.85 11.08 10.00
N LYS A 17 4.97 11.47 9.06
CA LYS A 17 3.52 11.23 9.17
C LYS A 17 2.99 10.11 8.27
N MET A 18 3.75 9.67 7.26
CA MET A 18 3.30 8.69 6.28
C MET A 18 3.01 7.29 6.85
N SER A 19 3.62 6.96 7.99
CA SER A 19 3.50 5.63 8.60
C SER A 19 2.34 5.50 9.59
N SER A 20 1.85 6.59 10.14
CA SER A 20 0.74 6.59 11.08
C SER A 20 -0.61 6.56 10.35
N PRO A 21 -1.55 5.68 10.71
CA PRO A 21 -2.88 5.66 10.11
C PRO A 21 -3.69 6.95 10.37
N LEU A 22 -3.43 7.61 11.49
CA LEU A 22 -4.13 8.85 11.88
C LEU A 22 -3.73 10.06 11.03
N THR A 23 -2.51 10.07 10.50
CA THR A 23 -1.96 11.25 9.78
C THR A 23 -1.70 11.00 8.31
N ALA A 24 -1.58 9.74 7.89
CA ALA A 24 -1.17 9.39 6.53
C ALA A 24 -2.17 9.88 5.48
N GLU A 25 -3.47 9.84 5.75
CA GLU A 25 -4.50 10.28 4.80
C GLU A 25 -4.27 11.72 4.34
N ASN A 26 -3.91 12.61 5.28
CA ASN A 26 -3.71 14.04 5.02
C ASN A 26 -2.25 14.40 4.67
N SER A 27 -1.31 13.48 4.82
CA SER A 27 0.12 13.75 4.61
C SER A 27 0.72 13.02 3.41
N CYS A 28 0.12 11.91 2.96
CA CYS A 28 0.56 11.19 1.76
C CYS A 28 0.13 11.91 0.47
N SER A 29 0.84 11.64 -0.60
CA SER A 29 0.56 12.25 -1.91
C SER A 29 -0.81 11.88 -2.49
N ARG A 30 -1.32 10.70 -2.14
CA ARG A 30 -2.57 10.14 -2.68
C ARG A 30 -2.56 9.99 -4.20
N LEU A 31 -1.36 9.72 -4.77
CA LEU A 31 -1.17 9.56 -6.22
C LEU A 31 -1.27 8.12 -6.69
N SER A 32 -1.31 7.15 -5.78
CA SER A 32 -1.33 5.73 -6.16
C SER A 32 -2.49 5.36 -7.11
N PRO A 33 -3.74 5.80 -6.91
CA PRO A 33 -4.79 5.53 -7.89
C PRO A 33 -4.52 6.19 -9.25
N HIS A 34 -3.97 7.39 -9.25
CA HIS A 34 -3.64 8.11 -10.48
C HIS A 34 -2.52 7.44 -11.28
N ILE A 35 -1.56 6.81 -10.59
CA ILE A 35 -0.49 6.02 -11.21
C ILE A 35 -1.07 4.73 -11.79
N THR A 36 -1.86 4.02 -11.02
CA THR A 36 -2.51 2.76 -11.43
C THR A 36 -3.38 2.94 -12.67
N PHE A 37 -4.21 3.99 -12.71
CA PHE A 37 -5.06 4.30 -13.87
C PHE A 37 -4.34 5.08 -14.98
N GLY A 38 -3.04 5.30 -14.88
CA GLY A 38 -2.25 5.95 -15.92
C GLY A 38 -2.55 7.45 -16.13
N THR A 39 -3.32 8.09 -15.25
CA THR A 39 -3.65 9.52 -15.38
C THR A 39 -2.45 10.43 -15.07
N ILE A 40 -1.43 9.90 -14.42
CA ILE A 40 -0.13 10.54 -14.22
C ILE A 40 0.98 9.48 -14.25
N THR A 41 2.09 9.77 -14.91
CA THR A 41 3.25 8.88 -14.95
C THR A 41 4.26 9.24 -13.87
N ILE A 42 5.02 8.24 -13.39
CA ILE A 42 6.13 8.45 -12.44
C ILE A 42 7.14 9.44 -13.00
N LYS A 43 7.43 9.37 -14.30
CA LYS A 43 8.32 10.31 -15.00
C LYS A 43 7.81 11.77 -14.90
N SER A 44 6.50 11.97 -15.07
CA SER A 44 5.89 13.29 -14.91
C SER A 44 5.98 13.78 -13.46
N ILE A 45 5.73 12.90 -12.48
CA ILE A 45 5.88 13.23 -11.05
C ILE A 45 7.30 13.67 -10.74
N LEU A 46 8.31 12.93 -11.18
CA LEU A 46 9.72 13.26 -10.95
C LEU A 46 10.13 14.58 -11.58
N ARG A 47 9.66 14.87 -12.80
CA ARG A 47 9.88 16.17 -13.46
C ARG A 47 9.29 17.34 -12.65
N ASN A 48 8.10 17.17 -12.10
CA ASN A 48 7.49 18.22 -11.28
C ASN A 48 8.24 18.39 -9.95
N ILE A 49 8.74 17.30 -9.36
CA ILE A 49 9.59 17.37 -8.16
C ILE A 49 10.87 18.16 -8.46
N SER A 50 11.58 17.87 -9.56
CA SER A 50 12.79 18.60 -9.93
C SER A 50 12.52 20.10 -10.10
N LYS A 51 11.46 20.45 -10.84
CA LYS A 51 11.06 21.87 -10.99
C LYS A 51 10.71 22.55 -9.66
N TYR A 52 10.20 21.78 -8.69
CA TYR A 52 9.90 22.28 -7.35
C TYR A 52 11.19 22.48 -6.54
N GLU A 53 12.13 21.55 -6.60
CA GLU A 53 13.43 21.63 -5.91
C GLU A 53 14.27 22.79 -6.43
N ASP A 54 14.29 23.03 -7.76
CA ASP A 54 14.98 24.16 -8.39
C ASP A 54 14.49 25.52 -7.90
N ARG A 55 13.23 25.61 -7.49
CA ARG A 55 12.62 26.85 -6.98
C ARG A 55 12.73 27.03 -5.48
N ASN A 56 12.91 25.96 -4.75
CA ASN A 56 12.90 25.91 -3.29
C ASN A 56 14.16 25.20 -2.80
N ILE A 57 15.17 25.97 -2.44
CA ILE A 57 16.50 25.51 -1.97
C ILE A 57 16.40 24.79 -0.60
N LEU A 58 15.46 23.88 -0.42
CA LEU A 58 15.33 23.13 0.82
C LEU A 58 15.64 21.66 0.56
N GLU A 59 16.74 21.19 1.12
CA GLU A 59 16.97 19.75 1.32
C GLU A 59 15.76 19.15 2.01
N ASN A 60 14.92 18.48 1.25
CA ASN A 60 13.69 17.97 1.79
C ASN A 60 13.78 16.47 1.97
N SER A 61 14.16 16.04 3.17
CA SER A 61 14.18 14.62 3.56
C SER A 61 12.85 13.92 3.23
N SER A 62 11.75 14.66 3.28
CA SER A 62 10.42 14.17 2.92
C SER A 62 10.28 13.94 1.41
N ILE A 63 10.79 14.81 0.57
CA ILE A 63 10.80 14.63 -0.90
C ILE A 63 11.68 13.44 -1.26
N ASN A 64 12.84 13.29 -0.65
CA ASN A 64 13.71 12.13 -0.85
C ASN A 64 13.02 10.82 -0.41
N SER A 65 12.31 10.84 0.70
CA SER A 65 11.50 9.71 1.14
C SER A 65 10.40 9.37 0.14
N PHE A 66 9.77 10.38 -0.46
CA PHE A 66 8.74 10.17 -1.49
C PHE A 66 9.34 9.60 -2.79
N LYS A 67 10.47 10.13 -3.28
CA LYS A 67 11.22 9.58 -4.43
C LYS A 67 11.56 8.10 -4.22
N LYS A 68 12.03 7.73 -3.01
CA LYS A 68 12.28 6.33 -2.66
C LYS A 68 11.02 5.46 -2.76
N ARG A 69 9.83 5.96 -2.39
CA ARG A 69 8.57 5.22 -2.55
C ARG A 69 8.17 5.00 -4.00
N LEU A 70 8.40 5.98 -4.86
CA LEU A 70 8.22 5.82 -6.31
C LEU A 70 9.17 4.75 -6.88
N ALA A 71 10.43 4.74 -6.46
CA ALA A 71 11.39 3.71 -6.84
C ALA A 71 10.96 2.30 -6.36
N TRP A 72 10.43 2.18 -5.14
CA TRP A 72 9.87 0.92 -4.65
C TRP A 72 8.70 0.42 -5.50
N HIS A 73 7.82 1.31 -5.96
CA HIS A 73 6.74 0.94 -6.88
C HIS A 73 7.32 0.32 -8.17
N CYS A 74 8.28 0.99 -8.81
CA CYS A 74 8.93 0.46 -10.00
C CYS A 74 9.60 -0.90 -9.75
N HIS A 75 10.26 -1.06 -8.59
CA HIS A 75 10.90 -2.32 -8.21
C HIS A 75 9.90 -3.48 -8.12
N PHE A 76 8.74 -3.27 -7.50
CA PHE A 76 7.73 -4.34 -7.39
C PHE A 76 7.10 -4.69 -8.75
N ILE A 77 6.85 -3.70 -9.59
CA ILE A 77 6.37 -3.95 -10.97
C ILE A 77 7.41 -4.74 -11.76
N GLN A 78 8.70 -4.35 -11.66
CA GLN A 78 9.78 -5.09 -12.32
C GLN A 78 9.87 -6.52 -11.80
N LYS A 79 9.77 -6.73 -10.50
CA LYS A 79 9.80 -8.07 -9.92
C LYS A 79 8.64 -8.95 -10.43
N LEU A 80 7.44 -8.41 -10.54
CA LEU A 80 6.30 -9.14 -11.10
C LEU A 80 6.50 -9.45 -12.59
N TYR A 81 7.09 -8.51 -13.34
CA TYR A 81 7.41 -8.69 -14.75
C TYR A 81 8.45 -9.82 -14.96
N ASP A 82 9.49 -9.84 -14.14
CA ASP A 82 10.57 -10.83 -14.21
C ASP A 82 10.11 -12.22 -13.73
N GLU A 83 9.17 -12.28 -12.79
CA GLU A 83 8.71 -13.51 -12.16
C GLU A 83 7.17 -13.53 -11.99
N PRO A 84 6.39 -13.59 -13.09
CA PRO A 84 4.93 -13.45 -13.03
C PRO A 84 4.23 -14.57 -12.24
N ARG A 85 4.88 -15.73 -12.03
CA ARG A 85 4.30 -16.83 -11.23
C ARG A 85 3.99 -16.43 -9.78
N ILE A 86 4.67 -15.40 -9.23
CA ILE A 86 4.45 -14.95 -7.84
C ILE A 86 3.03 -14.39 -7.60
N GLU A 87 2.27 -14.12 -8.65
CA GLU A 87 0.86 -13.75 -8.54
C GLU A 87 -0.01 -14.92 -8.04
N TYR A 88 0.36 -16.15 -8.35
CA TYR A 88 -0.46 -17.35 -8.11
C TYR A 88 0.23 -18.39 -7.23
N GLU A 89 1.56 -18.34 -7.13
CA GLU A 89 2.37 -19.33 -6.44
C GLU A 89 3.12 -18.73 -5.26
N ASN A 90 3.46 -19.58 -4.30
CA ASN A 90 4.36 -19.16 -3.24
C ASN A 90 5.75 -18.86 -3.81
N LEU A 91 6.38 -17.78 -3.37
CA LEU A 91 7.73 -17.40 -3.79
C LEU A 91 8.73 -18.54 -3.57
N HIS A 92 8.59 -19.24 -2.45
CA HIS A 92 9.41 -20.41 -2.13
C HIS A 92 8.52 -21.67 -2.10
N PRO A 93 8.80 -22.71 -2.90
CA PRO A 93 7.94 -23.89 -3.06
C PRO A 93 7.67 -24.68 -1.77
N LEU A 94 8.56 -24.62 -0.79
CA LEU A 94 8.35 -25.30 0.51
C LEU A 94 7.15 -24.75 1.32
N TYR A 95 6.60 -23.61 0.94
CA TYR A 95 5.38 -23.05 1.55
C TYR A 95 4.09 -23.56 0.89
N ASN A 96 4.18 -24.38 -0.17
CA ASN A 96 3.01 -24.98 -0.79
C ASN A 96 2.41 -26.02 0.14
N GLY A 97 1.08 -26.02 0.27
CA GLY A 97 0.35 -26.94 1.15
C GLY A 97 0.33 -26.53 2.64
N LEU A 98 1.04 -25.47 3.02
CA LEU A 98 1.17 -25.09 4.43
C LEU A 98 -0.15 -24.59 5.04
N ARG A 99 -0.99 -23.88 4.30
CA ARG A 99 -2.22 -23.23 4.81
C ARG A 99 -3.48 -23.60 4.04
N GLU A 100 -3.35 -24.15 2.87
CA GLU A 100 -4.46 -24.41 1.95
C GLU A 100 -5.52 -25.35 2.56
N ASN A 101 -5.08 -26.37 3.32
CA ASN A 101 -5.96 -27.40 3.92
C ASN A 101 -6.53 -27.00 5.29
N SER A 102 -6.08 -25.88 5.88
CA SER A 102 -6.49 -25.44 7.21
C SER A 102 -7.20 -24.09 7.21
N PHE A 103 -7.79 -23.69 6.07
CA PHE A 103 -8.41 -22.38 5.92
C PHE A 103 -9.66 -22.22 6.78
N ASN A 104 -9.67 -21.23 7.66
CA ASN A 104 -10.78 -20.91 8.54
C ASN A 104 -11.64 -19.78 7.98
N TYR A 105 -12.84 -20.14 7.48
CA TYR A 105 -13.78 -19.19 6.88
C TYR A 105 -14.40 -18.19 7.89
N ASP A 106 -14.54 -18.55 9.16
CA ASP A 106 -15.02 -17.61 10.19
C ASP A 106 -13.96 -16.53 10.45
N TYR A 107 -12.70 -16.91 10.63
CA TYR A 107 -11.60 -15.95 10.77
C TYR A 107 -11.46 -15.05 9.55
N TYR A 108 -11.56 -15.60 8.34
CA TYR A 108 -11.55 -14.82 7.11
C TYR A 108 -12.69 -13.82 7.06
N THR A 109 -13.91 -14.24 7.42
CA THR A 109 -15.09 -13.39 7.42
C THR A 109 -14.98 -12.26 8.44
N ARG A 110 -14.50 -12.55 9.64
CA ARG A 110 -14.23 -11.53 10.66
C ARG A 110 -13.15 -10.56 10.22
N TRP A 111 -12.06 -11.06 9.66
CA TRP A 111 -10.98 -10.23 9.16
C TRP A 111 -11.45 -9.27 8.05
N LYS A 112 -12.11 -9.77 7.02
CA LYS A 112 -12.56 -8.92 5.90
C LYS A 112 -13.58 -7.89 6.32
N ASN A 113 -14.40 -8.16 7.34
CA ASN A 113 -15.43 -7.25 7.85
C ASN A 113 -14.91 -6.28 8.94
N GLY A 114 -13.70 -6.50 9.46
CA GLY A 114 -13.14 -5.74 10.57
C GLY A 114 -13.90 -5.97 11.87
N THR A 115 -14.12 -7.24 12.20
CA THR A 115 -14.84 -7.72 13.40
C THR A 115 -14.10 -8.86 14.10
N THR A 116 -12.77 -8.82 14.04
CA THR A 116 -11.90 -9.84 14.64
C THR A 116 -11.83 -9.75 16.16
N GLY A 117 -12.15 -8.60 16.74
CA GLY A 117 -11.95 -8.29 18.15
C GLY A 117 -10.60 -7.62 18.45
N PHE A 118 -9.74 -7.44 17.43
CA PHE A 118 -8.51 -6.65 17.54
C PHE A 118 -8.77 -5.21 17.08
N PRO A 119 -8.96 -4.23 17.98
CA PRO A 119 -9.52 -2.93 17.63
C PRO A 119 -8.75 -2.18 16.55
N PHE A 120 -7.42 -2.25 16.57
CA PHE A 120 -6.58 -1.57 15.59
C PHE A 120 -6.67 -2.20 14.19
N LEU A 121 -6.64 -3.52 14.11
CA LEU A 121 -6.84 -4.26 12.87
C LEU A 121 -8.23 -3.98 12.29
N ASP A 122 -9.25 -4.08 13.14
CA ASP A 122 -10.65 -3.89 12.74
C ASP A 122 -10.90 -2.48 12.22
N ALA A 123 -10.31 -1.47 12.88
CA ALA A 123 -10.38 -0.08 12.41
C ALA A 123 -9.73 0.07 11.02
N CYS A 124 -8.56 -0.54 10.78
CA CYS A 124 -7.90 -0.52 9.47
C CYS A 124 -8.73 -1.21 8.38
N MET A 125 -9.32 -2.37 8.68
CA MET A 125 -10.15 -3.09 7.72
C MET A 125 -11.45 -2.34 7.40
N ARG A 126 -12.12 -1.75 8.40
CA ARG A 126 -13.30 -0.90 8.17
C ARG A 126 -12.95 0.35 7.36
N PHE A 127 -11.81 0.97 7.63
CA PHE A 127 -11.33 2.11 6.85
C PHE A 127 -11.05 1.70 5.40
N LEU A 128 -10.37 0.57 5.17
CA LEU A 128 -10.17 0.03 3.83
C LEU A 128 -11.49 -0.21 3.10
N ASN A 129 -12.44 -0.86 3.75
CA ASN A 129 -13.75 -1.16 3.17
C ASN A 129 -14.53 0.11 2.75
N THR A 130 -14.34 1.21 3.47
CA THR A 130 -15.03 2.48 3.23
C THR A 130 -14.30 3.38 2.23
N LYS A 131 -12.95 3.47 2.34
CA LYS A 131 -12.12 4.43 1.59
C LYS A 131 -11.36 3.82 0.42
N GLY A 132 -11.29 2.49 0.33
CA GLY A 132 -10.51 1.80 -0.70
C GLY A 132 -8.99 2.05 -0.64
N TRP A 133 -8.48 2.52 0.51
CA TRP A 133 -7.09 2.90 0.64
C TRP A 133 -6.57 2.66 2.06
N LEU A 134 -5.29 2.28 2.16
CA LEU A 134 -4.51 2.28 3.40
C LEU A 134 -3.10 2.79 3.10
N ASN A 135 -2.43 3.39 4.08
CA ASN A 135 -1.01 3.65 3.97
C ASN A 135 -0.21 2.34 4.00
N PHE A 136 1.01 2.36 3.45
CA PHE A 136 1.82 1.16 3.23
C PHE A 136 2.00 0.30 4.49
N ARG A 137 2.28 0.92 5.63
CA ARG A 137 2.49 0.18 6.89
C ARG A 137 1.23 -0.57 7.34
N MET A 138 0.07 0.03 7.16
CA MET A 138 -1.20 -0.65 7.50
C MET A 138 -1.55 -1.74 6.50
N ARG A 139 -1.21 -1.60 5.22
CA ARG A 139 -1.32 -2.70 4.23
C ARG A 139 -0.50 -3.90 4.68
N ALA A 140 0.76 -3.69 5.02
CA ALA A 140 1.63 -4.76 5.51
C ALA A 140 1.06 -5.42 6.78
N MET A 141 0.55 -4.63 7.71
CA MET A 141 -0.01 -5.13 8.97
C MET A 141 -1.26 -5.99 8.74
N VAL A 142 -2.22 -5.55 7.95
CA VAL A 142 -3.47 -6.31 7.74
C VAL A 142 -3.21 -7.64 7.02
N ILE A 143 -2.24 -7.67 6.08
CA ILE A 143 -1.83 -8.90 5.39
C ILE A 143 -1.06 -9.83 6.33
N SER A 144 -0.10 -9.28 7.06
CA SER A 144 0.71 -10.03 8.01
C SER A 144 -0.17 -10.69 9.08
N PHE A 145 -1.12 -9.94 9.62
CA PHE A 145 -2.04 -10.48 10.62
C PHE A 145 -2.90 -11.62 10.07
N ALA A 146 -3.44 -11.47 8.87
CA ALA A 146 -4.20 -12.53 8.21
C ALA A 146 -3.36 -13.81 8.03
N SER A 147 -2.12 -13.65 7.57
CA SER A 147 -1.27 -14.78 7.21
C SER A 147 -0.61 -15.46 8.42
N TYR A 148 -0.22 -14.71 9.46
CA TYR A 148 0.54 -15.26 10.59
C TYR A 148 -0.30 -15.48 11.84
N GLN A 149 -1.17 -14.57 12.23
CA GLN A 149 -1.98 -14.70 13.43
C GLN A 149 -3.26 -15.50 13.17
N LEU A 150 -3.92 -15.27 12.03
CA LEU A 150 -5.13 -16.02 11.66
C LEU A 150 -4.84 -17.25 10.80
N TRP A 151 -3.60 -17.45 10.40
CA TRP A 151 -3.13 -18.60 9.59
C TRP A 151 -3.90 -18.78 8.27
N LEU A 152 -4.36 -17.67 7.67
CA LEU A 152 -5.12 -17.68 6.42
C LEU A 152 -4.19 -17.80 5.20
N ASP A 153 -4.65 -18.50 4.17
CA ASP A 153 -3.95 -18.55 2.90
C ASP A 153 -3.96 -17.18 2.21
N TRP A 154 -2.78 -16.69 1.87
CA TRP A 154 -2.60 -15.39 1.22
C TRP A 154 -3.26 -15.32 -0.16
N LYS A 155 -3.36 -16.45 -0.89
CA LYS A 155 -4.00 -16.50 -2.21
C LYS A 155 -5.49 -16.13 -2.15
N ILE A 156 -6.15 -16.41 -1.03
CA ILE A 156 -7.55 -16.03 -0.80
C ILE A 156 -7.65 -14.60 -0.29
N THR A 157 -6.82 -14.24 0.69
CA THR A 157 -6.87 -12.91 1.30
C THR A 157 -6.42 -11.81 0.33
N SER A 158 -5.43 -12.07 -0.53
CA SER A 158 -4.97 -11.13 -1.56
C SER A 158 -6.04 -10.83 -2.61
N LYS A 159 -6.81 -11.84 -3.05
CA LYS A 159 -7.93 -11.63 -4.00
C LYS A 159 -9.01 -10.69 -3.43
N PHE A 160 -9.27 -10.77 -2.13
CA PHE A 160 -10.18 -9.84 -1.48
C PHE A 160 -9.58 -8.42 -1.44
N LEU A 161 -8.32 -8.29 -1.04
CA LEU A 161 -7.64 -7.00 -0.96
C LEU A 161 -7.52 -6.33 -2.34
N ALA A 162 -7.20 -7.10 -3.38
CA ALA A 162 -7.13 -6.62 -4.76
C ALA A 162 -8.44 -5.93 -5.20
N LYS A 163 -9.60 -6.48 -4.78
CA LYS A 163 -10.92 -5.89 -5.06
C LYS A 163 -11.24 -4.67 -4.21
N LYS A 164 -10.54 -4.47 -3.09
CA LYS A 164 -10.82 -3.38 -2.15
C LYS A 164 -9.90 -2.17 -2.35
N PHE A 165 -8.65 -2.39 -2.72
CA PHE A 165 -7.73 -1.29 -2.99
C PHE A 165 -8.02 -0.64 -4.35
N MET A 166 -8.36 0.66 -4.34
CA MET A 166 -8.58 1.44 -5.56
C MET A 166 -7.29 1.68 -6.36
N ASP A 167 -6.15 1.36 -5.79
CA ASP A 167 -4.82 1.52 -6.38
C ASP A 167 -4.11 0.16 -6.55
N TYR A 168 -4.88 -0.92 -6.70
CA TYR A 168 -4.34 -2.22 -7.06
C TYR A 168 -3.89 -2.23 -8.52
N CYS A 169 -2.68 -2.71 -8.77
CA CYS A 169 -2.08 -2.86 -10.11
C CYS A 169 -1.24 -4.14 -10.14
#